data_9be66eb0e69bf4766a8536da98dc6848
#
_entry.id   9be66eb0e69bf4766a8536da98dc6848
#
_cell.length_a   1.000
_cell.length_b   1.000
_cell.length_c   1.000
_cell.angle_alpha   90.00
_cell.angle_beta   90.00
_cell.angle_gamma   90.00
#
_symmetry.space_group_name_H-M   'P 1'
#
loop_
_entity.id
_entity.type
_entity.pdbx_description
1 polymer ?
#
loop_
_entity_poly.entity_id
_entity_poly.type
_entity_poly.pdbx_seq_one_letter_code
_entity_poly.pdbx_strand_id
1 'polypeptide(L)'
;MSTHVVEVGPNNIRQLCCGGIVVDDDEMVRVAFDSIDDPVTLIDLRPVTVDSLWRTVLGSHACGSSDRTIVVHPSWWAPTRIDLVSAATEVLAGEVVLRPRSWLLIQASPLESQHATVVVEIADCFAVITGAAVVAETRRGEPEHVVEGVIRSIREMTSGVAAAVVIDAPSTVDGAGALAAMLADGLFVSDRISAVQVDDARLKELAAQIIQDVSSTCESHCTEAAGRGYRRHRGAVLVAVIVAVFGVLGMFTWGRYAVPIGDGMPTTFLVEGHVALQVPAQWPMQRVVAGPGSARVQLTSPS
;
A
#
# COMPACT_ATOMS: atom_id res chain seq x y z
N MET A 1 -20.62 3.09 -14.37
CA MET A 1 -20.17 2.56 -13.07
C MET A 1 -19.44 3.67 -12.33
N SER A 2 -19.86 4.00 -11.12
CA SER A 2 -19.21 5.02 -10.28
C SER A 2 -18.13 4.36 -9.43
N THR A 3 -16.89 4.84 -9.56
CA THR A 3 -15.76 4.35 -8.76
C THR A 3 -15.32 5.44 -7.80
N HIS A 4 -15.09 5.08 -6.54
CA HIS A 4 -14.58 5.98 -5.51
C HIS A 4 -13.24 5.47 -5.00
N VAL A 5 -12.40 6.40 -4.53
CA VAL A 5 -11.10 6.10 -3.93
C VAL A 5 -11.08 6.71 -2.54
N VAL A 6 -10.90 5.87 -1.53
CA VAL A 6 -10.76 6.25 -0.12
C VAL A 6 -9.35 5.89 0.32
N GLU A 7 -8.64 6.85 0.86
CA GLU A 7 -7.34 6.64 1.47
C GLU A 7 -7.49 6.42 2.97
N VAL A 8 -6.81 5.40 3.49
CA VAL A 8 -6.72 5.06 4.90
C VAL A 8 -5.25 5.13 5.32
N GLY A 9 -4.86 6.24 5.96
CA GLY A 9 -3.49 6.47 6.44
C GLY A 9 -2.62 7.31 5.49
N PRO A 10 -1.49 7.83 5.97
CA PRO A 10 -1.06 7.80 7.37
C PRO A 10 -1.88 8.75 8.25
N ASN A 11 -2.31 8.28 9.41
CA ASN A 11 -3.02 9.03 10.45
C ASN A 11 -4.31 9.75 10.02
N ASN A 12 -4.86 9.43 8.85
CA ASN A 12 -6.00 10.11 8.28
C ASN A 12 -6.84 9.15 7.41
N ILE A 13 -8.13 9.46 7.28
CA ILE A 13 -9.01 8.83 6.29
C ILE A 13 -9.60 9.96 5.45
N ARG A 14 -9.44 9.86 4.14
CA ARG A 14 -9.93 10.89 3.22
C ARG A 14 -10.40 10.32 1.90
N GLN A 15 -11.35 11.00 1.28
CA GLN A 15 -11.80 10.71 -0.06
C GLN A 15 -10.87 11.39 -1.06
N LEU A 16 -10.32 10.64 -2.00
CA LEU A 16 -9.45 11.17 -3.05
C LEU A 16 -10.22 11.53 -4.34
N CYS A 17 -11.44 11.02 -4.50
CA CYS A 17 -12.21 11.12 -5.76
C CYS A 17 -13.15 12.33 -5.86
N CYS A 18 -13.60 12.84 -4.74
CA CYS A 18 -14.59 13.93 -4.70
C CYS A 18 -14.15 14.96 -3.68
N GLY A 19 -14.48 16.23 -3.92
CA GLY A 19 -14.28 17.30 -2.95
C GLY A 19 -15.21 17.15 -1.75
N GLY A 20 -15.36 15.90 -1.27
CA GLY A 20 -16.23 15.57 -0.16
C GLY A 20 -15.94 16.42 1.06
N ILE A 21 -16.97 16.76 1.77
CA ILE A 21 -16.88 17.42 3.07
C ILE A 21 -15.99 16.49 3.92
N VAL A 22 -14.83 17.00 4.34
CA VAL A 22 -14.04 16.36 5.39
C VAL A 22 -15.00 16.25 6.57
N VAL A 23 -15.44 15.03 6.88
CA VAL A 23 -16.20 14.81 8.10
C VAL A 23 -15.21 15.08 9.21
N ASP A 24 -15.45 16.15 9.94
CA ASP A 24 -14.55 16.73 10.94
C ASP A 24 -14.59 15.91 12.24
N ASP A 25 -14.39 14.60 12.11
CA ASP A 25 -14.30 13.67 13.24
C ASP A 25 -12.86 13.18 13.41
N ASP A 26 -11.94 14.14 13.39
CA ASP A 26 -10.50 13.91 13.54
C ASP A 26 -10.17 13.09 14.81
N GLU A 27 -10.97 13.24 15.87
CA GLU A 27 -10.74 12.53 17.12
C GLU A 27 -11.03 11.03 16.99
N MET A 28 -12.15 10.62 16.40
CA MET A 28 -12.47 9.21 16.20
C MET A 28 -11.50 8.55 15.22
N VAL A 29 -11.12 9.26 14.16
CA VAL A 29 -10.11 8.79 13.21
C VAL A 29 -8.78 8.57 13.93
N ARG A 30 -8.33 9.54 14.71
CA ARG A 30 -7.09 9.43 15.49
C ARG A 30 -7.14 8.25 16.46
N VAL A 31 -8.22 8.10 17.24
CA VAL A 31 -8.38 6.97 18.16
C VAL A 31 -8.38 5.63 17.39
N ALA A 32 -8.97 5.57 16.20
CA ALA A 32 -8.97 4.36 15.39
C ALA A 32 -7.54 3.97 14.95
N PHE A 33 -6.71 4.93 14.55
CA PHE A 33 -5.31 4.66 14.21
C PHE A 33 -4.47 4.31 15.43
N ASP A 34 -4.62 5.06 16.54
CA ASP A 34 -3.86 4.84 17.77
C ASP A 34 -4.12 3.44 18.37
N SER A 35 -5.32 2.91 18.17
CA SER A 35 -5.73 1.61 18.75
C SER A 35 -5.83 0.48 17.70
N ILE A 36 -5.31 0.65 16.48
CA ILE A 36 -5.50 -0.32 15.39
C ILE A 36 -5.00 -1.75 15.71
N ASP A 37 -4.05 -1.87 16.61
CA ASP A 37 -3.49 -3.16 17.04
C ASP A 37 -4.15 -3.70 18.34
N ASP A 38 -5.10 -2.98 18.89
CA ASP A 38 -5.81 -3.35 20.13
C ASP A 38 -7.18 -3.97 19.80
N PRO A 39 -7.69 -4.89 20.63
CA PRO A 39 -9.03 -5.42 20.41
C PRO A 39 -10.16 -4.45 20.85
N VAL A 40 -9.86 -3.57 21.81
CA VAL A 40 -10.82 -2.65 22.45
C VAL A 40 -10.11 -1.34 22.77
N THR A 41 -10.80 -0.22 22.55
CA THR A 41 -10.36 1.12 22.96
C THR A 41 -11.44 1.82 23.79
N LEU A 42 -11.13 2.99 24.31
CA LEU A 42 -12.07 3.81 25.08
C LEU A 42 -12.47 5.05 24.27
N ILE A 43 -13.77 5.23 24.06
CA ILE A 43 -14.35 6.46 23.53
C ILE A 43 -15.29 7.02 24.60
N ASP A 44 -15.04 8.22 25.06
CA ASP A 44 -15.80 8.84 26.17
C ASP A 44 -15.90 7.94 27.41
N LEU A 45 -14.78 7.29 27.78
CA LEU A 45 -14.68 6.33 28.89
C LEU A 45 -15.54 5.07 28.71
N ARG A 46 -16.05 4.80 27.52
CA ARG A 46 -16.82 3.59 27.19
C ARG A 46 -15.98 2.64 26.36
N PRO A 47 -15.93 1.37 26.69
CA PRO A 47 -15.21 0.39 25.88
C PRO A 47 -15.93 0.17 24.54
N VAL A 48 -15.18 0.27 23.45
CA VAL A 48 -15.64 0.03 22.07
C VAL A 48 -14.65 -0.92 21.44
N THR A 49 -15.16 -1.92 20.70
CA THR A 49 -14.28 -2.79 19.90
C THR A 49 -13.68 -2.01 18.76
N VAL A 50 -12.39 -2.21 18.49
CA VAL A 50 -11.68 -1.50 17.41
C VAL A 50 -12.29 -1.80 16.05
N ASP A 51 -12.77 -3.03 15.81
CA ASP A 51 -13.54 -3.39 14.61
C ASP A 51 -14.80 -2.51 14.44
N SER A 52 -15.60 -2.31 15.51
CA SER A 52 -16.78 -1.44 15.45
C SER A 52 -16.41 0.02 15.21
N LEU A 53 -15.31 0.50 15.80
CA LEU A 53 -14.81 1.84 15.59
C LEU A 53 -14.42 2.05 14.11
N TRP A 54 -13.66 1.14 13.52
CA TRP A 54 -13.26 1.22 12.11
C TRP A 54 -14.44 1.19 11.15
N ARG A 55 -15.46 0.37 11.43
CA ARG A 55 -16.72 0.39 10.65
C ARG A 55 -17.41 1.75 10.73
N THR A 56 -17.47 2.34 11.91
CA THR A 56 -18.09 3.66 12.10
C THR A 56 -17.33 4.73 11.32
N VAL A 57 -16.00 4.77 11.44
CA VAL A 57 -15.15 5.76 10.78
C VAL A 57 -15.18 5.59 9.26
N LEU A 58 -15.07 4.37 8.74
CA LEU A 58 -15.15 4.14 7.30
C LEU A 58 -16.55 4.46 6.76
N GLY A 59 -17.61 4.15 7.50
CA GLY A 59 -18.98 4.48 7.14
C GLY A 59 -19.23 5.98 6.99
N SER A 60 -18.59 6.81 7.81
CA SER A 60 -18.69 8.27 7.70
C SER A 60 -17.98 8.84 6.45
N HIS A 61 -17.04 8.07 5.89
CA HIS A 61 -16.33 8.43 4.66
C HIS A 61 -16.90 7.74 3.40
N ALA A 62 -18.02 7.03 3.52
CA ALA A 62 -18.70 6.44 2.39
C ALA A 62 -19.20 7.53 1.43
N CYS A 63 -18.84 7.43 0.17
CA CYS A 63 -19.38 8.29 -0.88
C CYS A 63 -20.68 7.66 -1.40
N GLY A 64 -21.83 8.15 -0.99
CA GLY A 64 -23.16 7.84 -1.55
C GLY A 64 -23.33 6.43 -2.15
N SER A 65 -24.01 6.34 -3.29
CA SER A 65 -24.13 5.08 -4.03
C SER A 65 -22.95 4.92 -4.99
N SER A 66 -21.93 4.16 -4.59
CA SER A 66 -20.83 3.76 -5.48
C SER A 66 -21.00 2.32 -5.91
N ASP A 67 -20.69 2.03 -7.21
CA ASP A 67 -20.65 0.66 -7.70
C ASP A 67 -19.37 -0.04 -7.24
N ARG A 68 -18.27 0.73 -7.07
CA ARG A 68 -16.96 0.25 -6.67
C ARG A 68 -16.25 1.25 -5.77
N THR A 69 -15.63 0.76 -4.69
CA THR A 69 -14.76 1.56 -3.83
C THR A 69 -13.36 0.94 -3.78
N ILE A 70 -12.33 1.74 -4.08
CA ILE A 70 -10.94 1.37 -3.91
C ILE A 70 -10.47 1.96 -2.59
N VAL A 71 -10.08 1.10 -1.65
CA VAL A 71 -9.51 1.53 -0.37
C VAL A 71 -7.99 1.40 -0.44
N VAL A 72 -7.30 2.53 -0.32
CA VAL A 72 -5.84 2.61 -0.38
C VAL A 72 -5.28 2.66 1.03
N HIS A 73 -4.39 1.74 1.38
CA HIS A 73 -3.77 1.64 2.71
C HIS A 73 -2.24 1.76 2.61
N PRO A 74 -1.51 2.12 3.70
CA PRO A 74 -0.05 2.12 3.70
C PRO A 74 0.53 0.76 3.29
N SER A 75 1.53 0.77 2.41
CA SER A 75 2.09 -0.46 1.84
C SER A 75 2.80 -1.34 2.85
N TRP A 76 3.19 -0.75 3.98
CA TRP A 76 3.92 -1.39 5.07
C TRP A 76 3.03 -1.96 6.19
N TRP A 77 1.72 -1.84 6.07
CA TRP A 77 0.85 -2.40 7.10
C TRP A 77 0.96 -3.92 7.17
N ALA A 78 0.94 -4.41 8.41
CA ALA A 78 0.87 -5.85 8.67
C ALA A 78 -0.46 -6.43 8.16
N PRO A 79 -0.49 -7.71 7.73
CA PRO A 79 -1.71 -8.36 7.26
C PRO A 79 -2.89 -8.22 8.24
N THR A 80 -2.64 -8.28 9.54
CA THR A 80 -3.67 -8.13 10.58
C THR A 80 -4.39 -6.78 10.53
N ARG A 81 -3.68 -5.68 10.24
CA ARG A 81 -4.28 -4.35 10.06
C ARG A 81 -5.09 -4.29 8.77
N ILE A 82 -4.57 -4.89 7.70
CA ILE A 82 -5.27 -4.98 6.41
C ILE A 82 -6.55 -5.78 6.56
N ASP A 83 -6.52 -6.91 7.27
CA ASP A 83 -7.68 -7.76 7.53
C ASP A 83 -8.74 -7.02 8.36
N LEU A 84 -8.34 -6.27 9.39
CA LEU A 84 -9.23 -5.43 10.20
C LEU A 84 -9.95 -4.40 9.32
N VAL A 85 -9.20 -3.63 8.54
CA VAL A 85 -9.77 -2.61 7.66
C VAL A 85 -10.62 -3.26 6.57
N SER A 86 -10.20 -4.39 6.01
CA SER A 86 -10.97 -5.16 5.03
C SER A 86 -12.34 -5.56 5.59
N ALA A 87 -12.37 -6.12 6.79
CA ALA A 87 -13.63 -6.46 7.46
C ALA A 87 -14.50 -5.22 7.73
N ALA A 88 -13.89 -4.11 8.09
CA ALA A 88 -14.60 -2.85 8.33
C ALA A 88 -15.18 -2.22 7.06
N THR A 89 -14.65 -2.54 5.87
CA THR A 89 -15.18 -2.02 4.59
C THR A 89 -16.53 -2.61 4.19
N GLU A 90 -17.04 -3.62 4.88
CA GLU A 90 -18.39 -4.18 4.64
C GLU A 90 -19.53 -3.14 4.76
N VAL A 91 -19.27 -2.01 5.44
CA VAL A 91 -20.23 -0.89 5.54
C VAL A 91 -20.28 -0.02 4.27
N LEU A 92 -19.28 -0.15 3.40
CA LEU A 92 -19.22 0.59 2.16
C LEU A 92 -20.10 -0.10 1.10
N ALA A 93 -20.79 0.70 0.28
CA ALA A 93 -21.60 0.17 -0.78
C ALA A 93 -20.76 -0.33 -1.97
N GLY A 94 -21.28 -1.32 -2.70
CA GLY A 94 -20.69 -1.83 -3.93
C GLY A 94 -19.53 -2.80 -3.72
N GLU A 95 -18.74 -3.00 -4.78
CA GLU A 95 -17.53 -3.82 -4.75
C GLU A 95 -16.41 -3.05 -4.06
N VAL A 96 -15.77 -3.65 -3.04
CA VAL A 96 -14.63 -3.02 -2.37
C VAL A 96 -13.34 -3.75 -2.72
N VAL A 97 -12.31 -2.99 -3.09
CA VAL A 97 -10.99 -3.50 -3.43
C VAL A 97 -9.94 -2.76 -2.60
N LEU A 98 -9.17 -3.50 -1.79
CA LEU A 98 -8.04 -2.94 -1.06
C LEU A 98 -6.79 -2.92 -1.94
N ARG A 99 -6.04 -1.82 -1.88
CA ARG A 99 -4.77 -1.64 -2.60
C ARG A 99 -3.73 -0.99 -1.70
N PRO A 100 -2.46 -1.42 -1.76
CA PRO A 100 -1.39 -0.72 -1.07
C PRO A 100 -1.16 0.67 -1.70
N ARG A 101 -0.77 1.65 -0.91
CA ARG A 101 -0.50 3.02 -1.35
C ARG A 101 0.55 3.08 -2.46
N SER A 102 1.56 2.22 -2.41
CA SER A 102 2.56 2.09 -3.48
C SER A 102 1.94 1.78 -4.85
N TRP A 103 0.83 1.03 -4.91
CA TRP A 103 0.12 0.79 -6.17
C TRP A 103 -0.39 2.09 -6.82
N LEU A 104 -0.87 3.04 -6.02
CA LEU A 104 -1.30 4.35 -6.52
C LEU A 104 -0.09 5.23 -6.88
N LEU A 105 0.93 5.24 -6.04
CA LEU A 105 2.13 6.05 -6.21
C LEU A 105 2.95 5.67 -7.45
N ILE A 106 3.00 4.38 -7.79
CA ILE A 106 3.70 3.89 -9.00
C ILE A 106 3.16 4.57 -10.27
N GLN A 107 1.89 4.99 -10.30
CA GLN A 107 1.31 5.70 -11.44
C GLN A 107 1.96 7.08 -11.69
N ALA A 108 2.65 7.64 -10.69
CA ALA A 108 3.42 8.86 -10.86
C ALA A 108 4.80 8.65 -11.51
N SER A 109 5.22 7.40 -11.72
CA SER A 109 6.51 7.10 -12.32
C SER A 109 6.60 7.65 -13.75
N PRO A 110 7.62 8.43 -14.08
CA PRO A 110 7.82 8.98 -15.42
C PRO A 110 8.39 7.95 -16.40
N LEU A 111 8.82 6.80 -15.90
CA LEU A 111 9.49 5.78 -16.70
C LEU A 111 8.48 4.72 -17.16
N GLU A 112 8.69 4.26 -18.39
CA GLU A 112 7.94 3.14 -18.95
C GLU A 112 8.22 1.85 -18.16
N SER A 113 7.32 0.87 -18.26
CA SER A 113 7.23 -0.37 -17.47
C SER A 113 8.50 -1.25 -17.41
N GLN A 114 9.56 -0.90 -18.13
CA GLN A 114 10.82 -1.68 -18.17
C GLN A 114 11.84 -1.28 -17.12
N HIS A 115 11.60 -0.22 -16.36
CA HIS A 115 12.52 0.28 -15.34
C HIS A 115 12.06 -0.10 -13.95
N ALA A 116 13.00 -0.32 -13.04
CA ALA A 116 12.68 -0.55 -11.64
C ALA A 116 12.03 0.70 -11.05
N THR A 117 10.88 0.55 -10.40
CA THR A 117 10.25 1.63 -9.65
C THR A 117 10.37 1.34 -8.17
N VAL A 118 10.91 2.29 -7.43
CA VAL A 118 11.02 2.26 -5.98
C VAL A 118 10.09 3.33 -5.41
N VAL A 119 9.30 2.97 -4.41
CA VAL A 119 8.41 3.91 -3.71
C VAL A 119 8.94 4.14 -2.31
N VAL A 120 9.02 5.40 -1.90
CA VAL A 120 9.38 5.83 -0.54
C VAL A 120 8.14 6.43 0.10
N GLU A 121 7.56 5.76 1.10
CA GLU A 121 6.45 6.27 1.90
C GLU A 121 6.98 6.85 3.21
N ILE A 122 6.79 8.16 3.42
CA ILE A 122 7.22 8.84 4.63
C ILE A 122 6.11 8.80 5.67
N ALA A 123 6.36 8.14 6.79
CA ALA A 123 5.50 8.08 7.96
C ALA A 123 6.13 8.85 9.14
N ASP A 124 5.42 8.97 10.28
CA ASP A 124 5.89 9.77 11.42
C ASP A 124 7.24 9.30 11.98
N CYS A 125 7.39 7.99 12.17
CA CYS A 125 8.57 7.42 12.84
C CYS A 125 9.59 6.79 11.89
N PHE A 126 9.25 6.59 10.62
CA PHE A 126 10.10 5.91 9.63
C PHE A 126 9.78 6.31 8.20
N ALA A 127 10.72 6.07 7.29
CA ALA A 127 10.50 6.07 5.86
C ALA A 127 10.56 4.62 5.36
N VAL A 128 9.53 4.18 4.64
CA VAL A 128 9.47 2.83 4.07
C VAL A 128 9.82 2.87 2.60
N ILE A 129 10.77 2.05 2.22
CA ILE A 129 11.25 1.90 0.85
C ILE A 129 10.69 0.59 0.31
N THR A 130 9.84 0.66 -0.69
CA THR A 130 9.20 -0.49 -1.34
C THR A 130 9.71 -0.62 -2.77
N GLY A 131 10.33 -1.75 -3.08
CA GLY A 131 10.86 -2.08 -4.40
C GLY A 131 11.00 -3.59 -4.55
N ALA A 132 12.20 -4.08 -4.87
CA ALA A 132 12.51 -5.51 -4.87
C ALA A 132 12.38 -6.15 -3.47
N ALA A 133 12.49 -5.34 -2.43
CA ALA A 133 12.26 -5.68 -1.03
C ALA A 133 11.52 -4.53 -0.35
N VAL A 134 11.11 -4.73 0.90
CA VAL A 134 10.57 -3.67 1.76
C VAL A 134 11.57 -3.43 2.88
N VAL A 135 12.05 -2.18 2.99
CA VAL A 135 12.99 -1.75 4.02
C VAL A 135 12.43 -0.52 4.71
N ALA A 136 12.61 -0.42 6.02
CA ALA A 136 12.21 0.74 6.81
C ALA A 136 13.44 1.39 7.45
N GLU A 137 13.58 2.70 7.22
CA GLU A 137 14.59 3.55 7.87
C GLU A 137 13.92 4.41 8.91
N THR A 138 14.45 4.41 10.13
CA THR A 138 13.87 5.19 11.23
C THR A 138 14.11 6.68 11.04
N ARG A 139 13.06 7.50 11.27
CA ARG A 139 13.15 8.98 11.23
C ARG A 139 13.57 9.56 12.59
N ARG A 140 14.56 8.94 13.24
CA ARG A 140 15.11 9.43 14.51
C ARG A 140 16.49 10.02 14.28
N GLY A 141 16.74 11.18 14.88
CA GLY A 141 18.03 11.90 14.76
C GLY A 141 18.01 12.98 13.69
N GLU A 142 19.18 13.32 13.18
CA GLU A 142 19.34 14.38 12.18
C GLU A 142 18.77 13.92 10.82
N PRO A 143 18.00 14.77 10.14
CA PRO A 143 17.38 14.44 8.85
C PRO A 143 18.37 13.93 7.80
N GLU A 144 19.60 14.45 7.81
CA GLU A 144 20.67 14.07 6.88
C GLU A 144 21.02 12.57 6.99
N HIS A 145 21.08 12.05 8.20
CA HIS A 145 21.36 10.62 8.42
C HIS A 145 20.20 9.73 7.91
N VAL A 146 18.97 10.20 8.06
CA VAL A 146 17.78 9.49 7.50
C VAL A 146 17.88 9.46 5.99
N VAL A 147 18.19 10.60 5.35
CA VAL A 147 18.39 10.72 3.90
C VAL A 147 19.48 9.78 3.42
N GLU A 148 20.63 9.75 4.08
CA GLU A 148 21.75 8.86 3.73
C GLU A 148 21.32 7.37 3.82
N GLY A 149 20.60 7.00 4.87
CA GLY A 149 20.06 5.64 5.05
C GLY A 149 19.12 5.23 3.91
N VAL A 150 18.12 6.07 3.64
CA VAL A 150 17.14 5.84 2.57
C VAL A 150 17.83 5.75 1.20
N ILE A 151 18.74 6.68 0.87
CA ILE A 151 19.46 6.67 -0.42
C ILE A 151 20.33 5.40 -0.55
N ARG A 152 20.97 4.96 0.52
CA ARG A 152 21.74 3.71 0.53
C ARG A 152 20.87 2.54 0.21
N SER A 153 19.73 2.41 0.89
CA SER A 153 18.76 1.32 0.68
C SER A 153 18.20 1.32 -0.77
N ILE A 154 17.91 2.50 -1.33
CA ILE A 154 17.48 2.64 -2.72
C ILE A 154 18.57 2.15 -3.68
N ARG A 155 19.82 2.57 -3.49
CA ARG A 155 20.94 2.16 -4.34
C ARG A 155 21.20 0.66 -4.28
N GLU A 156 21.08 0.05 -3.12
CA GLU A 156 21.19 -1.39 -2.94
C GLU A 156 20.07 -2.13 -3.69
N MET A 157 18.82 -1.67 -3.58
CA MET A 157 17.67 -2.28 -4.27
C MET A 157 17.76 -2.15 -5.79
N THR A 158 18.28 -1.06 -6.29
CA THR A 158 18.38 -0.80 -7.74
C THR A 158 19.61 -1.43 -8.37
N SER A 159 20.62 -1.82 -7.57
CA SER A 159 21.86 -2.47 -8.04
C SER A 159 22.52 -1.76 -9.23
N GLY A 160 22.39 -0.42 -9.30
CA GLY A 160 22.94 0.40 -10.39
C GLY A 160 22.17 0.35 -11.72
N VAL A 161 21.01 -0.26 -11.76
CA VAL A 161 20.08 -0.19 -12.89
C VAL A 161 19.35 1.17 -12.85
N ALA A 162 18.95 1.66 -14.03
CA ALA A 162 18.11 2.86 -14.12
C ALA A 162 16.78 2.62 -13.39
N ALA A 163 16.41 3.55 -12.53
CA ALA A 163 15.21 3.42 -11.69
C ALA A 163 14.46 4.75 -11.55
N ALA A 164 13.14 4.64 -11.40
CA ALA A 164 12.32 5.73 -10.91
C ALA A 164 12.14 5.60 -9.41
N VAL A 165 12.27 6.70 -8.69
CA VAL A 165 11.97 6.78 -7.26
C VAL A 165 10.80 7.73 -7.07
N VAL A 166 9.69 7.20 -6.54
CA VAL A 166 8.51 7.99 -6.20
C VAL A 166 8.53 8.22 -4.69
N ILE A 167 8.58 9.48 -4.29
CA ILE A 167 8.67 9.89 -2.89
C ILE A 167 7.32 10.47 -2.46
N ASP A 168 6.66 9.81 -1.56
CA ASP A 168 5.40 10.23 -0.97
C ASP A 168 5.64 11.18 0.19
N ALA A 169 5.09 12.38 0.09
CA ALA A 169 5.25 13.45 1.07
C ALA A 169 3.88 13.95 1.58
N PRO A 170 3.19 13.14 2.41
CA PRO A 170 1.86 13.52 2.91
C PRO A 170 1.95 14.73 3.85
N SER A 171 1.03 15.69 3.69
CA SER A 171 1.00 16.91 4.52
C SER A 171 0.64 16.63 5.98
N THR A 172 0.03 15.48 6.26
CA THR A 172 -0.34 15.03 7.61
C THR A 172 0.84 14.53 8.44
N VAL A 173 2.02 14.36 7.82
CA VAL A 173 3.24 13.89 8.48
C VAL A 173 4.23 15.03 8.61
N ASP A 174 4.54 15.41 9.83
CA ASP A 174 5.45 16.51 10.11
C ASP A 174 6.83 16.32 9.47
N GLY A 175 7.31 17.35 8.77
CA GLY A 175 8.61 17.34 8.10
C GLY A 175 8.71 16.42 6.87
N ALA A 176 7.63 15.76 6.44
CA ALA A 176 7.66 14.86 5.28
C ALA A 176 8.09 15.58 4.00
N GLY A 177 7.54 16.78 3.73
CA GLY A 177 7.91 17.57 2.56
C GLY A 177 9.37 17.98 2.54
N ALA A 178 9.93 18.40 3.69
CA ALA A 178 11.35 18.75 3.81
C ALA A 178 12.25 17.54 3.57
N LEU A 179 11.90 16.39 4.18
CA LEU A 179 12.64 15.14 3.99
C LEU A 179 12.58 14.66 2.54
N ALA A 180 11.40 14.76 1.90
CA ALA A 180 11.23 14.40 0.49
C ALA A 180 12.09 15.26 -0.44
N ALA A 181 12.18 16.57 -0.18
CA ALA A 181 13.03 17.46 -0.95
C ALA A 181 14.52 17.08 -0.80
N MET A 182 14.99 16.85 0.43
CA MET A 182 16.37 16.40 0.69
C MET A 182 16.67 15.06 0.00
N LEU A 183 15.73 14.12 0.01
CA LEU A 183 15.86 12.84 -0.69
C LEU A 183 15.97 13.04 -2.20
N ALA A 184 15.11 13.88 -2.79
CA ALA A 184 15.13 14.17 -4.22
C ALA A 184 16.46 14.80 -4.64
N ASP A 185 16.96 15.79 -3.88
CA ASP A 185 18.25 16.44 -4.11
C ASP A 185 19.41 15.44 -4.01
N GLY A 186 19.40 14.58 -2.99
CA GLY A 186 20.45 13.57 -2.80
C GLY A 186 20.45 12.46 -3.88
N LEU A 187 19.28 12.18 -4.48
CA LEU A 187 19.15 11.22 -5.58
C LEU A 187 19.51 11.83 -6.93
N PHE A 188 19.33 13.15 -7.12
CA PHE A 188 19.64 13.87 -8.37
C PHE A 188 21.11 13.79 -8.78
N VAL A 189 22.02 13.52 -7.84
CA VAL A 189 23.46 13.33 -8.12
C VAL A 189 23.76 12.10 -9.00
N SER A 190 22.76 11.23 -9.22
CA SER A 190 22.91 10.01 -10.00
C SER A 190 22.14 10.10 -11.33
N ASP A 191 22.84 10.16 -12.46
CA ASP A 191 22.23 10.20 -13.80
C ASP A 191 21.30 9.01 -14.12
N ARG A 192 21.22 8.00 -13.26
CA ARG A 192 20.44 6.78 -13.46
C ARG A 192 19.17 6.73 -12.63
N ILE A 193 18.96 7.67 -11.73
CA ILE A 193 17.79 7.71 -10.85
C ILE A 193 16.98 8.97 -11.14
N SER A 194 15.71 8.77 -11.49
CA SER A 194 14.74 9.85 -11.62
C SER A 194 13.86 9.87 -10.37
N ALA A 195 13.88 10.97 -9.63
CA ALA A 195 13.05 11.14 -8.43
C ALA A 195 11.84 12.02 -8.73
N VAL A 196 10.66 11.59 -8.26
CA VAL A 196 9.40 12.33 -8.34
C VAL A 196 8.80 12.42 -6.96
N GLN A 197 8.47 13.63 -6.51
CA GLN A 197 7.72 13.85 -5.28
C GLN A 197 6.21 13.83 -5.57
N VAL A 198 5.47 13.19 -4.70
CA VAL A 198 4.00 13.14 -4.71
C VAL A 198 3.50 13.76 -3.41
N ASP A 199 2.86 14.89 -3.53
CA ASP A 199 2.11 15.55 -2.46
C ASP A 199 0.62 15.14 -2.49
N ASP A 200 -0.16 15.67 -1.57
CA ASP A 200 -1.59 15.39 -1.47
C ASP A 200 -2.39 15.82 -2.71
N ALA A 201 -1.97 16.90 -3.39
CA ALA A 201 -2.64 17.36 -4.60
C ALA A 201 -2.38 16.38 -5.75
N ARG A 202 -1.13 15.99 -5.92
CA ARG A 202 -0.73 15.01 -6.93
C ARG A 202 -1.34 13.63 -6.68
N LEU A 203 -1.46 13.22 -5.42
CA LEU A 203 -2.11 11.95 -5.06
C LEU A 203 -3.60 11.94 -5.48
N LYS A 204 -4.31 13.05 -5.29
CA LYS A 204 -5.71 13.22 -5.77
C LYS A 204 -5.81 13.14 -7.29
N GLU A 205 -4.86 13.75 -8.00
CA GLU A 205 -4.81 13.67 -9.46
C GLU A 205 -4.61 12.22 -9.95
N LEU A 206 -3.70 11.47 -9.31
CA LEU A 206 -3.47 10.06 -9.63
C LEU A 206 -4.73 9.22 -9.39
N ALA A 207 -5.43 9.44 -8.28
CA ALA A 207 -6.69 8.78 -8.01
C ALA A 207 -7.75 9.09 -9.08
N ALA A 208 -7.85 10.36 -9.50
CA ALA A 208 -8.77 10.77 -10.56
C ALA A 208 -8.45 10.12 -11.92
N GLN A 209 -7.17 9.97 -12.26
CA GLN A 209 -6.73 9.27 -13.48
C GLN A 209 -7.17 7.81 -13.46
N ILE A 210 -6.96 7.09 -12.35
CA ILE A 210 -7.37 5.69 -12.21
C ILE A 210 -8.89 5.55 -12.38
N ILE A 211 -9.67 6.46 -11.80
CA ILE A 211 -11.14 6.44 -11.95
C ILE A 211 -11.54 6.59 -13.42
N GLN A 212 -10.89 7.48 -14.16
CA GLN A 212 -11.14 7.68 -15.59
C GLN A 212 -10.79 6.44 -16.39
N ASP A 213 -9.64 5.82 -16.14
CA ASP A 213 -9.19 4.60 -16.83
C ASP A 213 -10.13 3.42 -16.59
N VAL A 214 -10.57 3.22 -15.36
CA VAL A 214 -11.55 2.18 -15.02
C VAL A 214 -12.90 2.43 -15.71
N SER A 215 -13.35 3.68 -15.78
CA SER A 215 -14.60 4.04 -16.45
C SER A 215 -14.53 3.85 -17.96
N SER A 216 -13.44 4.23 -18.60
CA SER A 216 -13.25 4.08 -20.05
C SER A 216 -13.16 2.62 -20.50
N THR A 217 -12.56 1.76 -19.68
CA THR A 217 -12.47 0.31 -19.94
C THR A 217 -13.84 -0.35 -19.92
N CYS A 218 -14.75 0.07 -19.01
CA CYS A 218 -16.12 -0.42 -18.99
C CYS A 218 -16.94 -0.03 -20.21
N GLU A 219 -16.79 1.21 -20.72
CA GLU A 219 -17.51 1.67 -21.90
C GLU A 219 -17.05 0.94 -23.17
N SER A 220 -15.76 0.64 -23.30
CA SER A 220 -15.23 -0.12 -24.43
C SER A 220 -15.77 -1.53 -24.51
N HIS A 221 -15.93 -2.21 -23.38
CA HIS A 221 -16.53 -3.56 -23.33
C HIS A 221 -18.04 -3.55 -23.59
N CYS A 222 -18.77 -2.51 -23.16
CA CYS A 222 -20.21 -2.41 -23.43
C CYS A 222 -20.49 -2.13 -24.92
N THR A 223 -19.66 -1.36 -25.61
CA THR A 223 -19.81 -1.06 -27.05
C THR A 223 -19.50 -2.28 -27.91
N GLU A 224 -18.54 -3.11 -27.56
CA GLU A 224 -18.26 -4.36 -28.26
C GLU A 224 -19.37 -5.42 -28.09
N ALA A 225 -20.04 -5.44 -26.94
CA ALA A 225 -21.15 -6.36 -26.69
C ALA A 225 -22.42 -5.97 -27.49
N ALA A 226 -22.68 -4.68 -27.71
CA ALA A 226 -23.84 -4.19 -28.45
C ALA A 226 -23.71 -4.36 -29.97
N GLY A 227 -22.49 -4.49 -30.51
CA GLY A 227 -22.21 -4.64 -31.96
C GLY A 227 -22.23 -6.07 -32.49
N ARG A 228 -22.30 -7.11 -31.63
CA ARG A 228 -22.28 -8.52 -32.05
C ARG A 228 -23.64 -9.22 -32.05
N GLY A 229 -24.66 -8.49 -32.44
CA GLY A 229 -25.89 -9.10 -32.95
C GLY A 229 -25.67 -9.67 -34.35
N TYR A 230 -25.60 -11.00 -34.43
CA TYR A 230 -25.81 -11.74 -35.68
C TYR A 230 -24.63 -11.84 -36.68
N ARG A 231 -23.60 -12.62 -36.39
CA ARG A 231 -22.96 -13.50 -37.38
C ARG A 231 -22.42 -14.78 -36.74
N ARG A 232 -23.12 -15.85 -37.11
CA ARG A 232 -23.10 -17.25 -36.72
C ARG A 232 -21.77 -17.98 -36.93
N HIS A 233 -21.32 -18.68 -35.89
CA HIS A 233 -20.76 -20.04 -35.95
C HIS A 233 -19.77 -20.43 -37.07
N ARG A 234 -18.53 -19.91 -37.05
CA ARG A 234 -17.36 -20.64 -37.61
C ARG A 234 -16.01 -20.25 -36.99
N GLY A 235 -15.95 -19.25 -36.14
CA GLY A 235 -14.71 -18.76 -35.48
C GLY A 235 -14.43 -19.31 -34.06
N ALA A 236 -15.42 -19.88 -33.41
CA ALA A 236 -15.32 -20.26 -31.99
C ALA A 236 -14.35 -21.44 -31.71
N VAL A 237 -14.13 -22.30 -32.70
CA VAL A 237 -13.25 -23.46 -32.53
C VAL A 237 -11.77 -23.08 -32.62
N LEU A 238 -11.41 -22.07 -33.42
CA LEU A 238 -10.00 -21.65 -33.59
C LEU A 238 -9.47 -20.86 -32.39
N VAL A 239 -10.30 -20.05 -31.75
CA VAL A 239 -9.92 -19.26 -30.56
C VAL A 239 -9.72 -20.18 -29.33
N ALA A 240 -10.54 -21.21 -29.17
CA ALA A 240 -10.40 -22.18 -28.07
C ALA A 240 -9.08 -22.97 -28.16
N VAL A 241 -8.61 -23.28 -29.36
CA VAL A 241 -7.34 -24.00 -29.58
C VAL A 241 -6.13 -23.08 -29.28
N ILE A 242 -6.20 -21.82 -29.65
CA ILE A 242 -5.11 -20.85 -29.40
C ILE A 242 -4.97 -20.58 -27.88
N VAL A 243 -6.07 -20.42 -27.12
CA VAL A 243 -6.03 -20.23 -25.67
C VAL A 243 -5.50 -21.45 -24.96
N ALA A 244 -5.84 -22.68 -25.42
CA ALA A 244 -5.30 -23.91 -24.86
C ALA A 244 -3.79 -24.07 -25.10
N VAL A 245 -3.30 -23.72 -26.28
CA VAL A 245 -1.86 -23.80 -26.62
C VAL A 245 -1.03 -22.78 -25.84
N PHE A 246 -1.53 -21.53 -25.69
CA PHE A 246 -0.84 -20.52 -24.88
C PHE A 246 -0.93 -20.81 -23.38
N GLY A 247 -2.00 -21.42 -22.89
CA GLY A 247 -2.14 -21.84 -21.49
C GLY A 247 -1.15 -22.94 -21.11
N VAL A 248 -0.92 -23.92 -21.99
CA VAL A 248 0.04 -25.01 -21.77
C VAL A 248 1.50 -24.51 -21.90
N LEU A 249 1.78 -23.64 -22.87
CA LEU A 249 3.11 -23.02 -23.00
C LEU A 249 3.43 -22.07 -21.83
N GLY A 250 2.46 -21.34 -21.31
CA GLY A 250 2.62 -20.48 -20.13
C GLY A 250 2.96 -21.26 -18.85
N MET A 251 2.37 -22.43 -18.65
CA MET A 251 2.71 -23.29 -17.50
C MET A 251 4.11 -23.88 -17.58
N PHE A 252 4.65 -24.12 -18.78
CA PHE A 252 6.00 -24.66 -18.95
C PHE A 252 7.12 -23.60 -18.80
N THR A 253 6.82 -22.31 -19.02
CA THR A 253 7.82 -21.25 -18.88
C THR A 253 7.89 -20.67 -17.46
N TRP A 254 6.82 -20.75 -16.67
CA TRP A 254 6.82 -20.26 -15.28
C TRP A 254 7.57 -21.17 -14.30
N GLY A 255 7.80 -22.42 -14.67
CA GLY A 255 8.56 -23.36 -13.84
C GLY A 255 10.09 -23.24 -13.92
N ARG A 256 10.66 -22.31 -14.72
CA ARG A 256 12.11 -22.22 -14.95
C ARG A 256 12.83 -20.99 -14.40
N TYR A 257 12.11 -20.07 -13.76
CA TYR A 257 12.74 -18.98 -13.00
C TYR A 257 12.59 -19.21 -11.49
N ALA A 258 12.95 -20.39 -11.03
CA ALA A 258 13.36 -20.54 -9.65
C ALA A 258 14.74 -19.89 -9.54
N VAL A 259 14.76 -18.62 -9.10
CA VAL A 259 15.96 -17.98 -8.57
C VAL A 259 16.46 -18.93 -7.47
N PRO A 260 17.74 -19.36 -7.48
CA PRO A 260 18.28 -20.12 -6.38
C PRO A 260 18.18 -19.23 -5.15
N ILE A 261 17.26 -19.57 -4.26
CA ILE A 261 17.19 -19.01 -2.90
C ILE A 261 18.50 -19.49 -2.27
N GLY A 262 19.43 -18.54 -2.07
CA GLY A 262 20.60 -18.81 -1.25
C GLY A 262 20.12 -19.37 0.09
N ASP A 263 20.92 -20.25 0.71
CA ASP A 263 20.67 -20.92 1.99
C ASP A 263 20.53 -19.96 3.19
N GLY A 264 19.74 -18.89 3.02
CA GLY A 264 19.32 -18.01 4.09
C GLY A 264 18.12 -18.62 4.82
N MET A 265 18.21 -18.78 6.14
CA MET A 265 17.07 -19.17 6.95
C MET A 265 15.87 -18.28 6.64
N PRO A 266 14.65 -18.84 6.47
CA PRO A 266 13.46 -18.05 6.26
C PRO A 266 13.28 -17.08 7.44
N THR A 267 13.10 -15.79 7.13
CA THR A 267 12.90 -14.75 8.13
C THR A 267 11.47 -14.25 8.09
N THR A 268 10.96 -13.82 9.24
CA THR A 268 9.67 -13.16 9.39
C THR A 268 9.86 -11.83 10.10
N PHE A 269 8.88 -10.93 10.00
CA PHE A 269 8.91 -9.68 10.72
C PHE A 269 8.10 -9.80 12.01
N LEU A 270 8.71 -9.46 13.13
CA LEU A 270 8.06 -9.24 14.41
C LEU A 270 7.82 -7.73 14.55
N VAL A 271 6.57 -7.32 14.60
CA VAL A 271 6.19 -5.92 14.83
C VAL A 271 5.58 -5.82 16.22
N GLU A 272 6.22 -5.05 17.11
CA GLU A 272 5.72 -4.73 18.44
C GLU A 272 5.70 -3.21 18.63
N GLY A 273 4.51 -2.64 18.71
CA GLY A 273 4.32 -1.19 18.80
C GLY A 273 4.94 -0.47 17.61
N HIS A 274 5.99 0.31 17.85
CA HIS A 274 6.70 1.09 16.84
C HIS A 274 8.00 0.43 16.36
N VAL A 275 8.24 -0.85 16.70
CA VAL A 275 9.48 -1.55 16.36
C VAL A 275 9.17 -2.73 15.47
N ALA A 276 9.76 -2.76 14.27
CA ALA A 276 9.77 -3.93 13.40
C ALA A 276 11.14 -4.59 13.44
N LEU A 277 11.20 -5.87 13.80
CA LEU A 277 12.42 -6.67 13.84
C LEU A 277 12.31 -7.81 12.83
N GLN A 278 13.31 -7.97 11.99
CA GLN A 278 13.44 -9.15 11.15
C GLN A 278 14.03 -10.29 11.99
N VAL A 279 13.28 -11.38 12.13
CA VAL A 279 13.66 -12.53 12.97
C VAL A 279 13.55 -13.81 12.15
N PRO A 280 14.38 -14.86 12.45
CA PRO A 280 14.23 -16.16 11.83
C PRO A 280 12.82 -16.71 12.07
N ALA A 281 12.13 -17.16 11.01
CA ALA A 281 10.74 -17.61 11.08
C ALA A 281 10.53 -18.82 12.02
N GLN A 282 11.59 -19.57 12.29
CA GLN A 282 11.58 -20.76 13.16
C GLN A 282 11.83 -20.46 14.63
N TRP A 283 12.12 -19.20 15.02
CA TRP A 283 12.32 -18.88 16.43
C TRP A 283 10.97 -18.85 17.15
N PRO A 284 10.80 -19.64 18.21
CA PRO A 284 9.59 -19.61 19.02
C PRO A 284 9.45 -18.24 19.67
N MET A 285 8.26 -17.64 19.49
CA MET A 285 7.88 -16.38 20.09
C MET A 285 6.99 -16.63 21.29
N GLN A 286 7.33 -16.05 22.42
CA GLN A 286 6.49 -16.04 23.63
C GLN A 286 6.17 -14.61 24.00
N ARG A 287 4.89 -14.26 23.98
CA ARG A 287 4.42 -12.98 24.49
C ARG A 287 4.25 -13.07 26.00
N VAL A 288 5.07 -12.34 26.73
CA VAL A 288 5.01 -12.27 28.18
C VAL A 288 4.23 -11.01 28.57
N VAL A 289 3.01 -11.19 29.08
CA VAL A 289 2.20 -10.11 29.63
C VAL A 289 2.38 -10.15 31.15
N ALA A 290 3.26 -9.31 31.67
CA ALA A 290 3.53 -9.21 33.10
C ALA A 290 3.16 -7.81 33.61
N GLY A 291 1.96 -7.64 34.12
CA GLY A 291 1.50 -6.44 34.84
C GLY A 291 0.97 -5.32 33.91
N PRO A 292 0.33 -4.29 34.48
CA PRO A 292 -0.22 -3.18 33.73
C PRO A 292 0.89 -2.35 33.04
N GLY A 293 0.87 -2.29 31.71
CA GLY A 293 1.73 -1.42 30.88
C GLY A 293 3.04 -2.03 30.38
N SER A 294 3.25 -3.35 30.48
CA SER A 294 4.50 -3.99 30.01
C SER A 294 4.19 -5.24 29.20
N ALA A 295 4.01 -5.10 27.89
CA ALA A 295 4.08 -6.23 26.97
C ALA A 295 5.55 -6.41 26.53
N ARG A 296 6.08 -7.64 26.68
CA ARG A 296 7.41 -8.01 26.19
C ARG A 296 7.28 -9.24 25.31
N VAL A 297 7.95 -9.24 24.16
CA VAL A 297 8.11 -10.44 23.35
C VAL A 297 9.49 -11.01 23.62
N GLN A 298 9.51 -12.27 24.02
CA GLN A 298 10.74 -13.02 24.19
C GLN A 298 10.96 -13.95 23.00
N LEU A 299 12.09 -13.80 22.36
CA LEU A 299 12.55 -14.67 21.29
C LEU A 299 13.59 -15.63 21.88
N THR A 300 13.45 -16.90 21.59
CA THR A 300 14.41 -17.91 22.03
C THR A 300 15.08 -18.52 20.82
N SER A 301 16.41 -18.40 20.73
CA SER A 301 17.19 -19.11 19.72
C SER A 301 17.10 -20.61 19.96
N PRO A 302 16.73 -21.43 18.98
CA PRO A 302 16.87 -22.87 19.10
C PRO A 302 18.36 -23.20 19.26
N SER A 303 18.68 -23.96 20.30
CA SER A 303 20.04 -24.47 20.59
C SER A 303 20.46 -25.55 19.61
#